data_1f1c15f3834db27839e815f1b163edc6
#
_entry.id   1f1c15f3834db27839e815f1b163edc6
#
_cell.length_a   1.000
_cell.length_b   1.000
_cell.length_c   1.000
_cell.angle_alpha   90.00
_cell.angle_beta   90.00
_cell.angle_gamma   90.00
#
_symmetry.space_group_name_H-M   'P 1'
#
loop_
_entity.id
_entity.type
_entity.pdbx_description
1 polymer ?
#
loop_
_entity_poly.entity_id
_entity_poly.type
_entity_poly.pdbx_seq_one_letter_code
_entity_poly.pdbx_strand_id
1 'polypeptide(L)'
;MIRIQCLTIDCHNPELLANFWAQVLTWRITHLSETEAVLEPPAGSALENIAPDILFLKVPDKKVVKNRLHLDLRPDDQEAEVERIKKLGAVEIEIGQSDYPETTWVVMADPEGNEFCVLQPPQGESTTAFFN
;
A
#
# COMPACT_ATOMS: atom_id res chain seq x y z
N MET A 1 2.72 -22.26 -15.27
CA MET A 1 2.54 -20.83 -15.00
C MET A 1 2.41 -20.61 -13.50
N ILE A 2 3.02 -19.55 -12.97
CA ILE A 2 2.95 -19.20 -11.56
C ILE A 2 2.28 -17.84 -11.45
N ARG A 3 1.40 -17.67 -10.47
CA ARG A 3 0.80 -16.37 -10.17
C ARG A 3 1.00 -16.05 -8.69
N ILE A 4 1.03 -14.77 -8.37
CA ILE A 4 1.09 -14.33 -6.98
C ILE A 4 -0.32 -14.38 -6.41
N GLN A 5 -0.55 -15.28 -5.45
CA GLN A 5 -1.86 -15.41 -4.81
C GLN A 5 -2.11 -14.30 -3.81
N CYS A 6 -1.11 -13.99 -2.97
CA CYS A 6 -1.25 -12.92 -2.02
C CYS A 6 0.10 -12.30 -1.68
N LEU A 7 0.05 -11.04 -1.22
CA LEU A 7 1.18 -10.36 -0.59
C LEU A 7 0.94 -10.40 0.90
N THR A 8 1.89 -10.95 1.65
CA THR A 8 1.76 -11.04 3.10
C THR A 8 2.60 -9.97 3.76
N ILE A 9 1.99 -9.19 4.62
CA ILE A 9 2.63 -8.13 5.39
C ILE A 9 2.56 -8.53 6.86
N ASP A 10 3.71 -8.75 7.47
CA ASP A 10 3.79 -9.02 8.89
C ASP A 10 3.45 -7.76 9.69
N CYS A 11 2.75 -7.91 10.79
CA CYS A 11 2.28 -6.78 11.57
C CYS A 11 2.04 -7.15 13.03
N HIS A 12 1.82 -6.13 13.87
CA HIS A 12 1.40 -6.33 15.25
C HIS A 12 -0.11 -6.39 15.39
N ASN A 13 -0.81 -5.56 14.62
CA ASN A 13 -2.26 -5.41 14.72
C ASN A 13 -2.91 -5.55 13.34
N PRO A 14 -3.29 -6.79 12.96
CA PRO A 14 -3.91 -7.02 11.65
C PRO A 14 -5.17 -6.18 11.41
N GLU A 15 -6.00 -5.99 12.43
CA GLU A 15 -7.22 -5.19 12.29
C GLU A 15 -6.91 -3.74 11.95
N LEU A 16 -5.96 -3.15 12.66
CA LEU A 16 -5.55 -1.76 12.41
C LEU A 16 -5.06 -1.57 10.98
N LEU A 17 -4.14 -2.44 10.55
CA LEU A 17 -3.58 -2.34 9.20
C LEU A 17 -4.61 -2.67 8.12
N ALA A 18 -5.44 -3.68 8.34
CA ALA A 18 -6.48 -4.02 7.37
C ALA A 18 -7.46 -2.86 7.18
N ASN A 19 -7.89 -2.22 8.27
CA ASN A 19 -8.79 -1.07 8.17
C ASN A 19 -8.14 0.10 7.45
N PHE A 20 -6.88 0.38 7.74
CA PHE A 20 -6.15 1.44 7.06
C PHE A 20 -6.05 1.16 5.57
N TRP A 21 -5.51 0.01 5.18
CA TRP A 21 -5.28 -0.31 3.78
C TRP A 21 -6.56 -0.55 2.99
N ALA A 22 -7.61 -1.09 3.63
CA ALA A 22 -8.92 -1.23 2.99
C ALA A 22 -9.47 0.14 2.57
N GLN A 23 -9.28 1.16 3.39
CA GLN A 23 -9.72 2.51 3.06
C GLN A 23 -8.82 3.18 2.03
N VAL A 24 -7.50 2.98 2.12
CA VAL A 24 -6.56 3.53 1.12
C VAL A 24 -6.89 2.99 -0.27
N LEU A 25 -7.08 1.67 -0.38
CA LEU A 25 -7.29 0.98 -1.66
C LEU A 25 -8.74 0.94 -2.09
N THR A 26 -9.68 1.20 -1.20
CA THR A 26 -11.12 0.96 -1.39
C THR A 26 -11.37 -0.51 -1.70
N TRP A 27 -10.69 -1.37 -0.94
CA TRP A 27 -10.84 -2.82 -1.02
C TRP A 27 -11.67 -3.32 0.16
N ARG A 28 -12.15 -4.56 0.08
CA ARG A 28 -12.98 -5.17 1.13
C ARG A 28 -12.12 -6.03 2.04
N ILE A 29 -12.50 -6.05 3.31
CA ILE A 29 -11.93 -7.00 4.26
C ILE A 29 -12.79 -8.27 4.16
N THR A 30 -12.18 -9.37 3.68
CA THR A 30 -12.90 -10.63 3.47
C THR A 30 -12.67 -11.64 4.59
N HIS A 31 -11.67 -11.40 5.44
CA HIS A 31 -11.39 -12.22 6.62
C HIS A 31 -10.74 -11.35 7.68
N LEU A 32 -11.14 -11.53 8.93
CA LEU A 32 -10.57 -10.80 10.06
C LEU A 32 -10.61 -11.67 11.31
N SER A 33 -9.44 -11.88 11.91
CA SER A 33 -9.29 -12.56 13.20
C SER A 33 -8.22 -11.83 14.02
N GLU A 34 -7.93 -12.33 15.21
CA GLU A 34 -6.86 -11.75 16.04
C GLU A 34 -5.48 -11.96 15.45
N THR A 35 -5.31 -12.97 14.59
CA THR A 35 -4.01 -13.34 14.06
C THR A 35 -3.79 -12.98 12.61
N GLU A 36 -4.86 -12.68 11.86
CA GLU A 36 -4.71 -12.34 10.45
C GLU A 36 -5.93 -11.60 9.90
N ALA A 37 -5.70 -10.88 8.80
CA ALA A 37 -6.75 -10.21 8.06
C ALA A 37 -6.44 -10.29 6.56
N VAL A 38 -7.47 -10.36 5.73
CA VAL A 38 -7.31 -10.46 4.27
C VAL A 38 -8.10 -9.35 3.59
N LEU A 39 -7.45 -8.67 2.65
CA LEU A 39 -8.09 -7.71 1.75
C LEU A 39 -8.16 -8.28 0.35
N GLU A 40 -9.30 -8.07 -0.28
CA GLU A 40 -9.51 -8.42 -1.69
C GLU A 40 -10.09 -7.22 -2.43
N PRO A 41 -9.84 -7.12 -3.76
CA PRO A 41 -10.44 -6.06 -4.56
C PRO A 41 -11.97 -6.04 -4.45
N PRO A 42 -12.62 -4.92 -4.79
CA PRO A 42 -14.08 -4.87 -4.77
C PRO A 42 -14.70 -5.98 -5.62
N ALA A 43 -15.76 -6.59 -5.10
CA ALA A 43 -16.48 -7.64 -5.82
C ALA A 43 -16.99 -7.09 -7.16
N GLY A 44 -16.79 -7.85 -8.22
CA GLY A 44 -17.20 -7.44 -9.56
C GLY A 44 -16.31 -6.43 -10.23
N SER A 45 -15.23 -5.98 -9.57
CA SER A 45 -14.27 -5.05 -10.18
C SER A 45 -13.37 -5.76 -11.18
N ALA A 46 -12.71 -4.98 -12.04
CA ALA A 46 -11.76 -5.51 -13.00
C ALA A 46 -10.54 -6.17 -12.33
N LEU A 47 -10.28 -5.85 -11.08
CA LEU A 47 -9.14 -6.40 -10.33
C LEU A 47 -9.46 -7.70 -9.62
N GLU A 48 -10.73 -8.04 -9.46
CA GLU A 48 -11.13 -9.28 -8.79
C GLU A 48 -10.55 -10.49 -9.53
N ASN A 49 -9.91 -11.38 -8.77
CA ASN A 49 -9.23 -12.57 -9.28
C ASN A 49 -8.01 -12.28 -10.18
N ILE A 50 -7.60 -11.01 -10.30
CA ILE A 50 -6.42 -10.61 -11.06
C ILE A 50 -5.34 -10.07 -10.12
N ALA A 51 -5.67 -9.09 -9.28
CA ALA A 51 -4.73 -8.56 -8.31
C ALA A 51 -4.52 -9.57 -7.18
N PRO A 52 -3.29 -9.70 -6.64
CA PRO A 52 -3.06 -10.53 -5.46
C PRO A 52 -3.87 -10.01 -4.27
N ASP A 53 -4.33 -10.91 -3.42
CA ASP A 53 -4.90 -10.52 -2.13
C ASP A 53 -3.80 -9.94 -1.24
N ILE A 54 -4.18 -9.17 -0.24
CA ILE A 54 -3.23 -8.68 0.76
C ILE A 54 -3.58 -9.33 2.10
N LEU A 55 -2.61 -10.04 2.68
CA LEU A 55 -2.77 -10.71 3.96
C LEU A 55 -1.93 -9.96 5.00
N PHE A 56 -2.55 -9.59 6.11
CA PHE A 56 -1.84 -9.05 7.27
C PHE A 56 -1.74 -10.16 8.31
N LEU A 57 -0.52 -10.55 8.64
CA LEU A 57 -0.26 -11.69 9.53
C LEU A 57 0.41 -11.18 10.81
N LYS A 58 -0.20 -11.52 11.96
CA LYS A 58 0.33 -11.09 13.25
C LYS A 58 1.64 -11.82 13.56
N VAL A 59 2.67 -11.05 13.89
CA VAL A 59 3.96 -11.56 14.32
C VAL A 59 4.39 -10.82 15.59
N PRO A 60 5.28 -11.41 16.43
CA PRO A 60 5.73 -10.74 17.65
C PRO A 60 6.75 -9.64 17.38
N ASP A 61 7.39 -9.65 16.22
CA ASP A 61 8.47 -8.70 15.91
C ASP A 61 7.91 -7.35 15.49
N LYS A 62 8.58 -6.28 15.92
CA LYS A 62 8.28 -4.92 15.47
C LYS A 62 9.08 -4.61 14.22
N LYS A 63 8.51 -3.75 13.37
CA LYS A 63 9.26 -3.21 12.24
C LYS A 63 10.35 -2.27 12.77
N VAL A 64 11.61 -2.56 12.44
CA VAL A 64 12.76 -1.78 12.89
C VAL A 64 13.49 -1.16 11.71
N VAL A 65 13.75 -1.94 10.66
CA VAL A 65 14.50 -1.49 9.49
C VAL A 65 13.57 -1.14 8.35
N LYS A 66 14.10 -0.41 7.35
CA LYS A 66 13.33 -0.05 6.16
C LYS A 66 12.84 -1.30 5.43
N ASN A 67 11.62 -1.26 4.90
CA ASN A 67 11.08 -2.35 4.09
C ASN A 67 11.92 -2.57 2.84
N ARG A 68 12.14 -3.81 2.50
CA ARG A 68 12.82 -4.17 1.25
C ARG A 68 11.85 -4.23 0.07
N LEU A 69 10.58 -4.52 0.36
CA LEU A 69 9.50 -4.41 -0.60
C LEU A 69 8.57 -3.29 -0.14
N HIS A 70 8.14 -2.45 -1.05
CA HIS A 70 7.15 -1.42 -0.75
C HIS A 70 6.17 -1.30 -1.90
N LEU A 71 4.98 -0.82 -1.57
CA LEU A 71 3.95 -0.59 -2.57
C LEU A 71 4.12 0.80 -3.15
N ASP A 72 3.95 0.93 -4.46
CA ASP A 72 3.85 2.22 -5.13
C ASP A 72 2.40 2.40 -5.57
N LEU A 73 1.76 3.44 -5.08
CA LEU A 73 0.37 3.72 -5.37
C LEU A 73 0.26 4.77 -6.47
N ARG A 74 -0.62 4.53 -7.44
CA ARG A 74 -0.84 5.44 -8.55
C ARG A 74 -2.19 6.14 -8.39
N PRO A 75 -2.21 7.39 -7.92
CA PRO A 75 -3.45 8.14 -7.73
C PRO A 75 -3.85 8.90 -8.99
N ASP A 76 -5.08 9.40 -9.00
CA ASP A 76 -5.51 10.39 -10.00
C ASP A 76 -5.07 11.79 -9.60
N ASP A 77 -4.92 12.06 -8.30
CA ASP A 77 -4.48 13.34 -7.75
C ASP A 77 -3.56 13.04 -6.55
N GLN A 78 -2.27 13.21 -6.74
CA GLN A 78 -1.27 12.88 -5.72
C GLN A 78 -1.46 13.69 -4.44
N GLU A 79 -1.61 15.00 -4.55
CA GLU A 79 -1.71 15.86 -3.38
C GLU A 79 -2.96 15.57 -2.55
N ALA A 80 -4.09 15.40 -3.22
CA ALA A 80 -5.35 15.08 -2.54
C ALA A 80 -5.28 13.72 -1.85
N GLU A 81 -4.67 12.72 -2.51
CA GLU A 81 -4.56 11.38 -1.92
C GLU A 81 -3.57 11.35 -0.76
N VAL A 82 -2.46 12.07 -0.84
CA VAL A 82 -1.53 12.18 0.28
C VAL A 82 -2.25 12.75 1.52
N GLU A 83 -3.04 13.82 1.35
CA GLU A 83 -3.78 14.41 2.46
C GLU A 83 -4.85 13.46 3.01
N ARG A 84 -5.56 12.74 2.14
CA ARG A 84 -6.55 11.75 2.55
C ARG A 84 -5.91 10.63 3.35
N ILE A 85 -4.78 10.11 2.87
CA ILE A 85 -4.06 9.00 3.50
C ILE A 85 -3.49 9.41 4.86
N LYS A 86 -3.01 10.65 4.98
CA LYS A 86 -2.59 11.20 6.30
C LYS A 86 -3.73 11.18 7.31
N LYS A 87 -4.93 11.54 6.89
CA LYS A 87 -6.10 11.52 7.78
C LYS A 87 -6.47 10.11 8.22
N LEU A 88 -6.12 9.10 7.43
CA LEU A 88 -6.35 7.71 7.77
C LEU A 88 -5.30 7.15 8.75
N GLY A 89 -4.20 7.87 8.97
CA GLY A 89 -3.20 7.48 9.96
C GLY A 89 -1.77 7.32 9.44
N ALA A 90 -1.53 7.57 8.17
CA ALA A 90 -0.17 7.53 7.63
C ALA A 90 0.58 8.82 7.94
N VAL A 91 1.90 8.72 7.88
CA VAL A 91 2.78 9.90 8.00
C VAL A 91 3.69 9.96 6.79
N GLU A 92 4.03 11.18 6.39
CA GLU A 92 5.01 11.40 5.34
C GLU A 92 6.41 11.26 5.94
N ILE A 93 7.31 10.57 5.26
CA ILE A 93 8.65 10.31 5.80
C ILE A 93 9.72 10.70 4.78
N GLU A 94 10.89 11.03 5.31
CA GLU A 94 12.08 11.35 4.52
C GLU A 94 13.03 10.15 4.56
N ILE A 95 13.39 9.62 3.39
CA ILE A 95 14.33 8.51 3.26
C ILE A 95 15.47 8.85 2.30
N GLY A 96 15.80 10.15 2.17
CA GLY A 96 16.86 10.60 1.29
C GLY A 96 16.38 11.04 -0.09
N GLN A 97 15.08 11.05 -0.37
CA GLN A 97 14.56 11.48 -1.67
C GLN A 97 14.83 12.95 -1.96
N SER A 98 14.99 13.78 -0.91
CA SER A 98 15.31 15.19 -1.10
C SER A 98 16.68 15.42 -1.75
N ASP A 99 17.57 14.39 -1.72
CA ASP A 99 18.86 14.45 -2.37
C ASP A 99 18.74 14.28 -3.90
N TYR A 100 17.55 13.94 -4.38
CA TYR A 100 17.28 13.69 -5.80
C TYR A 100 16.26 14.70 -6.27
N PRO A 101 16.69 15.81 -6.92
CA PRO A 101 15.78 16.89 -7.31
C PRO A 101 14.70 16.48 -8.29
N GLU A 102 14.86 15.32 -8.94
CA GLU A 102 13.89 14.78 -9.89
C GLU A 102 12.84 13.88 -9.23
N THR A 103 12.88 13.74 -7.90
CA THR A 103 11.92 12.92 -7.17
C THR A 103 10.51 13.51 -7.31
N THR A 104 9.60 12.69 -7.82
CA THR A 104 8.20 13.09 -8.03
C THR A 104 7.23 12.32 -7.16
N TRP A 105 7.70 11.29 -6.45
CA TRP A 105 6.88 10.49 -5.56
C TRP A 105 6.99 10.98 -4.12
N VAL A 106 5.96 10.69 -3.33
CA VAL A 106 5.92 11.00 -1.89
C VAL A 106 6.05 9.71 -1.11
N VAL A 107 7.00 9.63 -0.19
CA VAL A 107 7.19 8.46 0.67
C VAL A 107 6.39 8.64 1.94
N MET A 108 5.62 7.63 2.29
CA MET A 108 4.78 7.61 3.49
C MET A 108 5.02 6.33 4.28
N ALA A 109 4.58 6.33 5.52
CA ALA A 109 4.57 5.14 6.36
C ALA A 109 3.15 4.88 6.85
N ASP A 110 2.73 3.62 6.86
CA ASP A 110 1.43 3.23 7.39
C ASP A 110 1.44 3.26 8.92
N PRO A 111 0.32 2.99 9.59
CA PRO A 111 0.27 3.08 11.06
C PRO A 111 1.26 2.20 11.83
N GLU A 112 1.83 1.19 11.19
CA GLU A 112 2.88 0.37 11.81
C GLU A 112 4.27 0.68 11.26
N GLY A 113 4.42 1.75 10.48
CA GLY A 113 5.71 2.20 9.99
C GLY A 113 6.16 1.57 8.67
N ASN A 114 5.29 0.84 7.98
CA ASN A 114 5.65 0.27 6.67
C ASN A 114 5.70 1.37 5.62
N GLU A 115 6.84 1.52 4.97
CA GLU A 115 7.03 2.54 3.93
C GLU A 115 6.31 2.14 2.64
N PHE A 116 5.68 3.13 2.01
CA PHE A 116 5.08 3.01 0.69
C PHE A 116 5.19 4.36 -0.02
N CYS A 117 4.98 4.36 -1.32
CA CYS A 117 5.09 5.59 -2.12
C CYS A 117 3.76 5.93 -2.76
N VAL A 118 3.50 7.23 -2.86
CA VAL A 118 2.38 7.75 -3.66
C VAL A 118 3.00 8.44 -4.86
N LEU A 119 2.72 7.92 -6.04
CA LEU A 119 3.30 8.39 -7.29
C LEU A 119 2.48 9.57 -7.83
N GLN A 120 2.98 10.21 -8.88
CA GLN A 120 2.19 11.18 -9.62
C GLN A 120 1.11 10.47 -10.45
N PRO A 121 0.06 11.18 -10.87
CA PRO A 121 -0.93 10.61 -11.77
C PRO A 121 -0.32 10.06 -13.05
N PRO A 122 -1.02 9.16 -13.74
CA PRO A 122 -0.56 8.68 -15.04
C PRO A 122 -0.34 9.85 -16.00
N GLN A 123 0.77 9.79 -16.79
CA GLN A 123 1.17 10.83 -17.72
C GLN A 123 0.97 10.33 -19.16
N GLY A 124 -0.29 10.30 -19.61
CA GLY A 124 -0.60 9.86 -20.95
C GLY A 124 -0.09 8.43 -21.23
N GLU A 125 0.63 8.25 -22.34
CA GLU A 125 1.13 6.95 -22.73
C GLU A 125 2.27 6.42 -21.87
N SER A 126 2.85 7.28 -21.02
CA SER A 126 3.96 6.86 -20.16
C SER A 126 3.59 5.78 -19.15
N THR A 127 2.31 5.60 -18.89
CA THR A 127 1.81 4.54 -18.02
C THR A 127 2.23 3.16 -18.52
N THR A 128 2.23 2.98 -19.83
CA THR A 128 2.64 1.71 -20.44
C THR A 128 4.11 1.43 -20.19
N ALA A 129 4.95 2.46 -20.32
CA ALA A 129 6.37 2.34 -20.07
C ALA A 129 6.68 2.02 -18.60
N PHE A 130 5.81 2.43 -17.68
CA PHE A 130 5.99 2.19 -16.25
C PHE A 130 5.97 0.69 -15.93
N PHE A 131 5.20 -0.11 -16.65
CA PHE A 131 5.08 -1.55 -16.43
C PHE A 131 6.03 -2.38 -17.28
N ASN A 132 6.83 -1.76 -18.10
CA ASN A 132 7.83 -2.41 -18.91
C ASN A 132 9.21 -2.26 -18.26
#